data_e251d1f4008c62a3a1b4dd077e8599e4
#
_entry.id   e251d1f4008c62a3a1b4dd077e8599e4
#
_cell.length_a   1.000
_cell.length_b   1.000
_cell.length_c   1.000
_cell.angle_alpha   90.00
_cell.angle_beta   90.00
_cell.angle_gamma   90.00
#
_symmetry.space_group_name_H-M   'P 1'
#
loop_
_entity.id
_entity.type
_entity.pdbx_description
1 polymer ?
#
loop_
_entity_poly.entity_id
_entity_poly.type
_entity_poly.pdbx_seq_one_letter_code
_entity_poly.pdbx_strand_id
1 'polypeptide(L)'
;MSDWPYPRWIAHRGAGKLAPENTLAAFKLGASEGYCMFECDVKLSSDDVPFLLHDDTLDRTTNAKGIAGQQTWQALSQLDAGYWHSAPYKGEPLPSLDTIAAYCISNGFDLNIEIKPTNGCDEHTGTVVAEHAARLWQNESRKPLLTSFKPDALQAALDATPEDRKSVV
;
A
#
# COMPACT_ATOMS: atom_id res chain seq x y z
N MET A 1 -25.04 -15.14 4.28
CA MET A 1 -24.11 -14.13 4.78
C MET A 1 -22.77 -14.43 4.15
N SER A 2 -22.17 -13.50 3.42
CA SER A 2 -20.80 -13.72 2.92
C SER A 2 -19.87 -13.80 4.13
N ASP A 3 -19.21 -14.95 4.31
CA ASP A 3 -18.21 -15.08 5.36
C ASP A 3 -17.10 -14.08 5.11
N TRP A 4 -17.02 -13.06 5.96
CA TRP A 4 -15.92 -12.10 5.97
C TRP A 4 -14.69 -12.82 6.52
N PRO A 5 -13.66 -13.11 5.69
CA PRO A 5 -12.55 -13.97 6.11
C PRO A 5 -11.44 -13.21 6.84
N TYR A 6 -11.52 -11.89 6.90
CA TYR A 6 -10.48 -11.04 7.45
C TYR A 6 -10.73 -10.66 8.90
N PRO A 7 -9.70 -10.26 9.67
CA PRO A 7 -9.84 -9.70 10.99
C PRO A 7 -10.80 -8.50 11.04
N ARG A 8 -11.44 -8.31 12.21
CA ARG A 8 -12.35 -7.18 12.42
C ARG A 8 -11.63 -5.83 12.48
N TRP A 9 -10.40 -5.84 13.00
CA TRP A 9 -9.61 -4.63 13.21
C TRP A 9 -8.48 -4.58 12.20
N ILE A 10 -8.36 -3.44 11.53
CA ILE A 10 -7.36 -3.18 10.50
C ILE A 10 -6.52 -1.99 10.96
N ALA A 11 -5.20 -2.16 11.01
CA ALA A 11 -4.28 -1.08 11.36
C ALA A 11 -4.09 -0.15 10.15
N HIS A 12 -4.66 1.06 10.23
CA HIS A 12 -4.64 2.07 9.17
C HIS A 12 -3.21 2.55 8.91
N ARG A 13 -2.73 2.40 7.68
CA ARG A 13 -1.37 2.76 7.23
C ARG A 13 -0.25 2.16 8.09
N GLY A 14 -0.50 0.98 8.65
CA GLY A 14 0.44 0.26 9.49
C GLY A 14 0.22 0.43 10.99
N ALA A 15 0.25 1.67 11.52
CA ALA A 15 0.08 1.95 12.97
C ALA A 15 -0.64 3.30 13.23
N GLY A 16 -1.43 3.80 12.30
CA GLY A 16 -2.10 5.10 12.42
C GLY A 16 -1.11 6.24 12.61
N LYS A 17 -1.21 6.94 13.75
CA LYS A 17 -0.33 8.08 14.10
C LYS A 17 0.85 7.70 14.99
N LEU A 18 1.01 6.44 15.36
CA LEU A 18 2.05 6.00 16.31
C LEU A 18 3.42 5.84 15.65
N ALA A 19 3.44 5.69 14.33
CA ALA A 19 4.65 5.59 13.51
C ALA A 19 4.42 6.32 12.16
N PRO A 20 5.48 6.59 11.37
CA PRO A 20 5.31 7.21 10.07
C PRO A 20 4.45 6.33 9.16
N GLU A 21 3.33 6.89 8.70
CA GLU A 21 2.33 6.18 7.89
C GLU A 21 2.93 5.53 6.65
N ASN A 22 2.38 4.39 6.25
CA ASN A 22 2.77 3.68 5.03
C ASN A 22 4.27 3.28 4.98
N THR A 23 4.90 3.02 6.12
CA THR A 23 6.28 2.55 6.21
C THR A 23 6.38 1.16 6.85
N LEU A 24 7.46 0.43 6.59
CA LEU A 24 7.68 -0.88 7.21
C LEU A 24 7.77 -0.76 8.74
N ALA A 25 8.33 0.34 9.25
CA ALA A 25 8.38 0.61 10.69
C ALA A 25 6.97 0.70 11.30
N ALA A 26 6.00 1.33 10.61
CA ALA A 26 4.61 1.39 11.07
C ALA A 26 3.97 -0.01 11.10
N PHE A 27 4.19 -0.83 10.09
CA PHE A 27 3.68 -2.21 10.08
C PHE A 27 4.25 -3.04 11.22
N LYS A 28 5.57 -2.94 11.48
CA LYS A 28 6.21 -3.62 12.61
C LYS A 28 5.66 -3.17 13.96
N LEU A 29 5.42 -1.88 14.13
CA LEU A 29 4.82 -1.35 15.36
C LEU A 29 3.39 -1.86 15.51
N GLY A 30 2.54 -1.77 14.48
CA GLY A 30 1.17 -2.29 14.53
C GLY A 30 1.12 -3.78 14.85
N ALA A 31 2.05 -4.58 14.30
CA ALA A 31 2.16 -6.00 14.63
C ALA A 31 2.53 -6.22 16.11
N SER A 32 3.44 -5.40 16.68
CA SER A 32 3.80 -5.48 18.10
C SER A 32 2.65 -5.11 19.04
N GLU A 33 1.69 -4.31 18.55
CA GLU A 33 0.44 -3.96 19.25
C GLU A 33 -0.68 -5.04 19.07
N GLY A 34 -0.37 -6.14 18.37
CA GLY A 34 -1.28 -7.27 18.20
C GLY A 34 -2.19 -7.22 16.98
N TYR A 35 -1.99 -6.27 16.06
CA TYR A 35 -2.72 -6.27 14.80
C TYR A 35 -2.20 -7.37 13.88
N CYS A 36 -3.13 -8.05 13.20
CA CYS A 36 -2.83 -9.09 12.20
C CYS A 36 -3.42 -8.80 10.81
N MET A 37 -4.04 -7.64 10.66
CA MET A 37 -4.45 -7.08 9.37
C MET A 37 -4.07 -5.61 9.31
N PHE A 38 -3.53 -5.22 8.16
CA PHE A 38 -3.07 -3.86 7.89
C PHE A 38 -3.76 -3.29 6.68
N GLU A 39 -3.78 -1.98 6.60
CA GLU A 39 -4.18 -1.24 5.41
C GLU A 39 -3.00 -0.38 4.95
N CYS A 40 -2.90 -0.16 3.64
CA CYS A 40 -1.94 0.76 3.04
C CYS A 40 -2.47 1.39 1.76
N ASP A 41 -1.93 2.57 1.45
CA ASP A 41 -2.20 3.31 0.22
C ASP A 41 -1.13 3.00 -0.83
N VAL A 42 -1.52 2.53 -2.02
CA VAL A 42 -0.58 2.14 -3.08
C VAL A 42 -0.77 3.01 -4.32
N LYS A 43 0.35 3.58 -4.79
CA LYS A 43 0.50 4.36 -6.02
C LYS A 43 1.48 3.68 -6.97
N LEU A 44 1.56 4.18 -8.21
CA LEU A 44 2.60 3.82 -9.17
C LEU A 44 3.62 4.94 -9.32
N SER A 45 4.89 4.55 -9.41
CA SER A 45 5.96 5.40 -9.92
C SER A 45 5.80 5.63 -11.43
N SER A 46 6.60 6.53 -12.01
CA SER A 46 6.58 6.78 -13.46
C SER A 46 7.06 5.61 -14.31
N ASP A 47 7.67 4.63 -13.70
CA ASP A 47 8.13 3.35 -14.28
C ASP A 47 7.35 2.14 -13.77
N ASP A 48 6.08 2.38 -13.36
CA ASP A 48 5.07 1.38 -12.99
C ASP A 48 5.43 0.47 -11.81
N VAL A 49 6.29 0.94 -10.90
CA VAL A 49 6.55 0.20 -9.65
C VAL A 49 5.54 0.59 -8.58
N PRO A 50 4.76 -0.35 -8.02
CA PRO A 50 3.84 -0.07 -6.92
C PRO A 50 4.59 0.26 -5.63
N PHE A 51 4.26 1.39 -5.00
CA PHE A 51 4.86 1.85 -3.75
C PHE A 51 3.82 2.49 -2.82
N LEU A 52 4.17 2.65 -1.54
CA LEU A 52 3.22 3.12 -0.54
C LEU A 52 3.33 4.63 -0.32
N LEU A 53 2.27 5.35 -0.60
CA LEU A 53 2.11 6.77 -0.29
C LEU A 53 0.64 7.17 -0.38
N HIS A 54 0.13 7.93 0.59
CA HIS A 54 -1.26 8.40 0.56
C HIS A 54 -1.46 9.58 -0.41
N ASP A 55 -0.68 10.65 -0.25
CA ASP A 55 -0.87 11.92 -0.96
C ASP A 55 -0.41 11.81 -2.43
N ASP A 56 -0.88 12.70 -3.28
CA ASP A 56 -0.37 12.81 -4.65
C ASP A 56 1.06 13.37 -4.70
N THR A 57 1.45 14.12 -3.67
CA THR A 57 2.78 14.73 -3.58
C THR A 57 3.62 14.11 -2.47
N LEU A 58 4.93 14.27 -2.59
CA LEU A 58 5.94 13.78 -1.64
C LEU A 58 6.08 14.66 -0.39
N ASP A 59 5.50 15.86 -0.42
CA ASP A 59 5.82 17.00 0.45
C ASP A 59 5.56 16.76 1.94
N ARG A 60 4.48 16.04 2.29
CA ARG A 60 4.05 15.89 3.69
C ARG A 60 4.81 14.81 4.43
N THR A 61 5.07 13.69 3.78
CA THR A 61 5.56 12.46 4.43
C THR A 61 6.92 11.99 3.94
N THR A 62 7.62 12.81 3.12
CA THR A 62 8.99 12.51 2.69
C THR A 62 9.87 13.77 2.72
N ASN A 63 11.18 13.57 2.59
CA ASN A 63 12.16 14.67 2.49
C ASN A 63 12.27 15.28 1.08
N ALA A 64 11.35 14.96 0.17
CA ALA A 64 11.28 15.49 -1.18
C ALA A 64 9.99 16.27 -1.43
N LYS A 65 9.84 16.82 -2.64
CA LYS A 65 8.67 17.61 -3.07
C LYS A 65 8.24 17.22 -4.47
N GLY A 66 6.98 17.54 -4.78
CA GLY A 66 6.39 17.35 -6.10
C GLY A 66 5.58 16.07 -6.23
N ILE A 67 5.04 15.83 -7.42
CA ILE A 67 4.11 14.72 -7.70
C ILE A 67 4.88 13.39 -7.66
N ALA A 68 4.44 12.49 -6.80
CA ALA A 68 5.09 11.21 -6.56
C ALA A 68 5.07 10.30 -7.80
N GLY A 69 3.92 10.18 -8.48
CA GLY A 69 3.76 9.36 -9.68
C GLY A 69 4.56 9.85 -10.91
N GLN A 70 5.21 11.01 -10.84
CA GLN A 70 6.11 11.50 -11.89
C GLN A 70 7.58 11.12 -11.63
N GLN A 71 7.88 10.51 -10.50
CA GLN A 71 9.24 10.09 -10.13
C GLN A 71 9.44 8.60 -10.45
N THR A 72 10.67 8.24 -10.84
CA THR A 72 11.05 6.83 -11.00
C THR A 72 11.18 6.15 -9.65
N TRP A 73 11.00 4.83 -9.61
CA TRP A 73 11.21 4.06 -8.38
C TRP A 73 12.65 4.22 -7.84
N GLN A 74 13.63 4.31 -8.73
CA GLN A 74 15.02 4.57 -8.32
C GLN A 74 15.15 5.84 -7.49
N ALA A 75 14.45 6.91 -7.85
CA ALA A 75 14.47 8.17 -7.09
C ALA A 75 13.65 8.04 -5.79
N LEU A 76 12.45 7.47 -5.86
CA LEU A 76 11.54 7.29 -4.71
C LEU A 76 12.15 6.44 -3.60
N SER A 77 12.83 5.35 -3.95
CA SER A 77 13.43 4.41 -2.99
C SER A 77 14.56 5.00 -2.14
N GLN A 78 15.08 6.18 -2.50
CA GLN A 78 16.13 6.89 -1.75
C GLN A 78 15.58 7.90 -0.75
N LEU A 79 14.24 8.10 -0.71
CA LEU A 79 13.62 9.10 0.14
C LEU A 79 13.49 8.61 1.59
N ASP A 80 13.61 9.59 2.50
CA ASP A 80 13.32 9.42 3.91
C ASP A 80 11.84 9.69 4.15
N ALA A 81 11.06 8.64 4.45
CA ALA A 81 9.63 8.69 4.76
C ALA A 81 9.34 8.72 6.26
N GLY A 82 10.37 8.80 7.11
CA GLY A 82 10.21 8.79 8.56
C GLY A 82 10.57 10.08 9.27
N TYR A 83 11.42 10.92 8.67
CA TYR A 83 11.99 12.13 9.33
C TYR A 83 10.93 13.12 9.84
N TRP A 84 9.80 13.24 9.12
CA TRP A 84 8.71 14.15 9.44
C TRP A 84 7.94 13.77 10.71
N HIS A 85 7.96 12.50 11.07
CA HIS A 85 7.22 11.97 12.20
C HIS A 85 7.98 12.20 13.51
N SER A 86 9.17 11.65 13.65
CA SER A 86 10.00 11.81 14.84
C SER A 86 11.43 11.28 14.63
N ALA A 87 12.37 11.73 15.46
CA ALA A 87 13.77 11.42 15.34
C ALA A 87 14.12 9.91 15.26
N PRO A 88 13.45 8.99 16.00
CA PRO A 88 13.73 7.55 15.90
C PRO A 88 13.47 6.94 14.51
N TYR A 89 12.63 7.56 13.69
CA TYR A 89 12.28 7.08 12.35
C TYR A 89 13.04 7.79 11.23
N LYS A 90 13.94 8.69 11.55
CA LYS A 90 14.78 9.35 10.53
C LYS A 90 15.58 8.31 9.75
N GLY A 91 15.45 8.37 8.42
CA GLY A 91 16.07 7.41 7.51
C GLY A 91 15.20 6.19 7.17
N GLU A 92 13.95 6.12 7.67
CA GLU A 92 13.01 5.08 7.26
C GLU A 92 12.69 5.24 5.77
N PRO A 93 12.95 4.23 4.92
CA PRO A 93 12.75 4.37 3.49
C PRO A 93 11.28 4.34 3.09
N LEU A 94 10.94 4.96 1.97
CA LEU A 94 9.67 4.77 1.30
C LEU A 94 9.60 3.31 0.78
N PRO A 95 8.61 2.48 1.19
CA PRO A 95 8.60 1.08 0.81
C PRO A 95 7.88 0.84 -0.53
N SER A 96 8.37 -0.16 -1.29
CA SER A 96 7.58 -0.76 -2.37
C SER A 96 6.49 -1.67 -1.82
N LEU A 97 5.48 -1.97 -2.65
CA LEU A 97 4.47 -2.98 -2.30
C LEU A 97 5.13 -4.36 -2.07
N ASP A 98 6.18 -4.70 -2.84
CA ASP A 98 6.92 -5.97 -2.64
C ASP A 98 7.50 -6.09 -1.23
N THR A 99 8.07 -5.00 -0.69
CA THR A 99 8.62 -4.96 0.67
C THR A 99 7.55 -5.25 1.73
N ILE A 100 6.39 -4.61 1.61
CA ILE A 100 5.28 -4.79 2.56
C ILE A 100 4.62 -6.15 2.37
N ALA A 101 4.42 -6.59 1.14
CA ALA A 101 3.90 -7.93 0.83
C ALA A 101 4.77 -9.03 1.44
N ALA A 102 6.09 -8.97 1.24
CA ALA A 102 7.02 -9.92 1.82
C ALA A 102 6.92 -9.97 3.35
N TYR A 103 6.80 -8.82 4.00
CA TYR A 103 6.60 -8.75 5.45
C TYR A 103 5.27 -9.37 5.88
N CYS A 104 4.17 -9.02 5.25
CA CYS A 104 2.84 -9.55 5.59
C CYS A 104 2.76 -11.06 5.36
N ILE A 105 3.20 -11.56 4.21
CA ILE A 105 3.17 -12.98 3.85
C ILE A 105 4.02 -13.79 4.83
N SER A 106 5.26 -13.35 5.11
CA SER A 106 6.17 -14.07 6.02
C SER A 106 5.66 -14.17 7.46
N ASN A 107 4.76 -13.28 7.87
CA ASN A 107 4.18 -13.27 9.22
C ASN A 107 2.72 -13.74 9.25
N GLY A 108 2.13 -14.12 8.12
CA GLY A 108 0.74 -14.56 8.03
C GLY A 108 -0.26 -13.42 8.29
N PHE A 109 0.09 -12.19 8.00
CA PHE A 109 -0.77 -11.02 8.14
C PHE A 109 -1.63 -10.79 6.89
N ASP A 110 -2.84 -10.32 7.10
CA ASP A 110 -3.73 -9.87 6.04
C ASP A 110 -3.43 -8.42 5.63
N LEU A 111 -3.71 -8.08 4.38
CA LEU A 111 -3.49 -6.74 3.86
C LEU A 111 -4.72 -6.23 3.10
N ASN A 112 -5.14 -5.01 3.41
CA ASN A 112 -6.02 -4.20 2.57
C ASN A 112 -5.15 -3.20 1.79
N ILE A 113 -5.14 -3.31 0.47
CA ILE A 113 -4.44 -2.42 -0.45
C ILE A 113 -5.46 -1.41 -0.98
N GLU A 114 -5.38 -0.17 -0.53
CA GLU A 114 -6.12 0.92 -1.14
C GLU A 114 -5.39 1.42 -2.39
N ILE A 115 -6.02 1.29 -3.54
CA ILE A 115 -5.48 1.77 -4.81
C ILE A 115 -5.68 3.28 -4.89
N LYS A 116 -4.57 4.03 -4.92
CA LYS A 116 -4.49 5.50 -4.90
C LYS A 116 -3.89 6.02 -6.22
N PRO A 117 -4.62 6.08 -7.31
CA PRO A 117 -4.05 6.53 -8.58
C PRO A 117 -3.60 8.00 -8.52
N THR A 118 -2.52 8.30 -9.23
CA THR A 118 -2.22 9.67 -9.63
C THR A 118 -3.33 10.15 -10.57
N ASN A 119 -3.71 11.41 -10.47
CA ASN A 119 -4.82 11.97 -11.23
C ASN A 119 -4.70 11.68 -12.74
N GLY A 120 -5.74 11.12 -13.32
CA GLY A 120 -5.80 10.72 -14.73
C GLY A 120 -5.19 9.35 -15.06
N CYS A 121 -4.75 8.58 -14.05
CA CYS A 121 -4.16 7.25 -14.21
C CYS A 121 -4.99 6.15 -13.51
N ASP A 122 -6.30 6.36 -13.34
CA ASP A 122 -7.15 5.52 -12.49
C ASP A 122 -7.17 4.07 -12.99
N GLU A 123 -7.55 3.81 -14.23
CA GLU A 123 -7.63 2.45 -14.80
C GLU A 123 -6.26 1.77 -14.84
N HIS A 124 -5.23 2.49 -15.31
CA HIS A 124 -3.88 1.95 -15.38
C HIS A 124 -3.35 1.53 -14.00
N THR A 125 -3.53 2.39 -13.00
CA THR A 125 -3.11 2.07 -11.63
C THR A 125 -3.88 0.87 -11.08
N GLY A 126 -5.19 0.80 -11.34
CA GLY A 126 -6.02 -0.33 -10.93
C GLY A 126 -5.52 -1.65 -11.50
N THR A 127 -5.28 -1.70 -12.79
CA THR A 127 -4.78 -2.88 -13.51
C THR A 127 -3.43 -3.33 -12.96
N VAL A 128 -2.43 -2.42 -12.95
CA VAL A 128 -1.06 -2.77 -12.56
C VAL A 128 -0.97 -3.21 -11.09
N VAL A 129 -1.66 -2.52 -10.17
CA VAL A 129 -1.65 -2.90 -8.74
C VAL A 129 -2.31 -4.26 -8.53
N ALA A 130 -3.44 -4.54 -9.21
CA ALA A 130 -4.13 -5.82 -9.08
C ALA A 130 -3.30 -6.99 -9.61
N GLU A 131 -2.73 -6.87 -10.80
CA GLU A 131 -1.84 -7.89 -11.39
C GLU A 131 -0.61 -8.13 -10.53
N HIS A 132 -0.02 -7.05 -10.00
CA HIS A 132 1.15 -7.13 -9.13
C HIS A 132 0.83 -7.85 -7.82
N ALA A 133 -0.29 -7.49 -7.18
CA ALA A 133 -0.77 -8.15 -5.96
C ALA A 133 -1.08 -9.64 -6.21
N ALA A 134 -1.79 -9.97 -7.30
CA ALA A 134 -2.09 -11.36 -7.67
C ALA A 134 -0.83 -12.21 -7.81
N ARG A 135 0.22 -11.65 -8.42
CA ARG A 135 1.52 -12.31 -8.55
C ARG A 135 2.22 -12.54 -7.21
N LEU A 136 2.24 -11.51 -6.33
CA LEU A 136 2.88 -11.61 -5.01
C LEU A 136 2.21 -12.65 -4.12
N TRP A 137 0.89 -12.72 -4.13
CA TRP A 137 0.11 -13.68 -3.31
C TRP A 137 -0.27 -14.96 -4.07
N GLN A 138 0.35 -15.27 -5.22
CA GLN A 138 -0.05 -16.41 -6.06
C GLN A 138 -0.12 -17.76 -5.31
N ASN A 139 0.78 -17.98 -4.35
CA ASN A 139 0.87 -19.20 -3.56
C ASN A 139 0.15 -19.14 -2.21
N GLU A 140 -0.46 -18.00 -1.88
CA GLU A 140 -1.13 -17.81 -0.61
C GLU A 140 -2.61 -18.21 -0.71
N SER A 141 -3.09 -18.86 0.34
CA SER A 141 -4.50 -19.31 0.44
C SER A 141 -5.47 -18.14 0.60
N ARG A 142 -5.00 -17.02 1.13
CA ARG A 142 -5.78 -15.80 1.32
C ARG A 142 -5.12 -14.64 0.60
N LYS A 143 -5.87 -14.06 -0.34
CA LYS A 143 -5.43 -12.93 -1.14
C LYS A 143 -5.63 -11.62 -0.39
N PRO A 144 -4.93 -10.53 -0.73
CA PRO A 144 -5.20 -9.22 -0.16
C PRO A 144 -6.58 -8.72 -0.58
N LEU A 145 -7.16 -7.85 0.25
CA LEU A 145 -8.34 -7.07 -0.14
C LEU A 145 -7.87 -5.86 -0.96
N LEU A 146 -8.49 -5.64 -2.12
CA LEU A 146 -8.25 -4.43 -2.91
C LEU A 146 -9.41 -3.46 -2.72
N THR A 147 -9.10 -2.21 -2.42
CA THR A 147 -10.08 -1.14 -2.24
C THR A 147 -9.68 0.11 -3.01
N SER A 148 -10.62 0.99 -3.30
CA SER A 148 -10.36 2.31 -3.87
C SER A 148 -11.54 3.24 -3.69
N PHE A 149 -11.27 4.54 -3.51
CA PHE A 149 -12.26 5.62 -3.67
C PHE A 149 -12.49 6.01 -5.13
N LYS A 150 -11.74 5.42 -6.07
CA LYS A 150 -11.85 5.66 -7.51
C LYS A 150 -12.53 4.47 -8.17
N PRO A 151 -13.82 4.60 -8.59
CA PRO A 151 -14.55 3.49 -9.20
C PRO A 151 -13.86 2.91 -10.44
N ASP A 152 -13.25 3.76 -11.28
CA ASP A 152 -12.59 3.31 -12.50
C ASP A 152 -11.35 2.47 -12.20
N ALA A 153 -10.57 2.84 -11.17
CA ALA A 153 -9.43 2.04 -10.71
C ALA A 153 -9.88 0.68 -10.16
N LEU A 154 -10.99 0.66 -9.39
CA LEU A 154 -11.51 -0.58 -8.84
C LEU A 154 -12.11 -1.48 -9.93
N GLN A 155 -12.79 -0.90 -10.92
CA GLN A 155 -13.30 -1.67 -12.06
C GLN A 155 -12.17 -2.28 -12.88
N ALA A 156 -11.13 -1.51 -13.19
CA ALA A 156 -9.96 -2.01 -13.90
C ALA A 156 -9.25 -3.13 -13.11
N ALA A 157 -9.13 -3.00 -11.79
CA ALA A 157 -8.60 -4.04 -10.94
C ALA A 157 -9.47 -5.31 -10.94
N LEU A 158 -10.81 -5.16 -11.00
CA LEU A 158 -11.74 -6.29 -11.08
C LEU A 158 -11.59 -7.02 -12.43
N ASP A 159 -11.44 -6.29 -13.50
CA ASP A 159 -11.29 -6.86 -14.85
C ASP A 159 -9.95 -7.58 -15.00
N ALA A 160 -8.88 -7.05 -14.40
CA ALA A 160 -7.55 -7.65 -14.44
C ALA A 160 -7.43 -8.94 -13.60
N THR A 161 -8.07 -8.99 -12.43
CA THR A 161 -8.00 -10.14 -11.50
C THR A 161 -9.38 -10.44 -10.89
N PRO A 162 -10.32 -11.01 -11.67
CA PRO A 162 -11.72 -11.15 -11.25
C PRO A 162 -11.93 -12.08 -10.03
N GLU A 163 -10.97 -12.95 -9.73
CA GLU A 163 -11.05 -13.89 -8.61
C GLU A 163 -10.69 -13.25 -7.26
N ASP A 164 -10.05 -12.09 -7.24
CA ASP A 164 -9.65 -11.42 -6.02
C ASP A 164 -10.81 -10.62 -5.40
N ARG A 165 -10.80 -10.50 -4.06
CA ARG A 165 -11.82 -9.69 -3.36
C ARG A 165 -11.56 -8.20 -3.51
N LYS A 166 -12.61 -7.45 -3.85
CA LYS A 166 -12.54 -6.00 -4.05
C LYS A 166 -13.74 -5.32 -3.40
N SER A 167 -13.53 -4.10 -2.89
CA SER A 167 -14.59 -3.30 -2.28
C SER A 167 -14.39 -1.81 -2.55
N VAL A 168 -15.47 -1.10 -2.82
CA VAL A 168 -15.49 0.37 -2.79
C VAL A 168 -15.44 0.82 -1.32
N VAL A 169 -14.58 1.79 -1.01
CA VAL A 169 -14.47 2.41 0.31
C VAL A 169 -15.41 3.59 0.41
#